data_af434504dbefe9b01e76bd6da4d01f00
#
_entry.id   af434504dbefe9b01e76bd6da4d01f00
#
_cell.length_a   1.000
_cell.length_b   1.000
_cell.length_c   1.000
_cell.angle_alpha   90.00
_cell.angle_beta   90.00
_cell.angle_gamma   90.00
#
_symmetry.space_group_name_H-M   'P 1'
#
loop_
_entity.id
_entity.type
_entity.pdbx_description
1 polymer ?
#
loop_
_entity_poly.entity_id
_entity_poly.type
_entity_poly.pdbx_seq_one_letter_code
_entity_poly.pdbx_strand_id
1 'polypeptide(L)'
;MSYSILVYDLDMRSLGILMLVISAAMAQPHYDLLLKGGHVIDARNRIDDVRDVAIEGGRVARVAPKIDPSEARKVVDAAGLYVTPGLIDIHVHVYKRSNPPPGAQDESVNPDAFSFRSGVTTVVDAGSSGWKDFADFRDHIVKPARTRVLAFLNIVGAGMGTGHDNDAAEMDAEAAARIAKENPDVIVGFKSAHYEGPGWPSIDNAVKAGNLAGLPVMVDFGQITKERNIDTLFLDKLRPGDIFTHCFSGHREETLENGKLNPAMVEGRKRKIIFDIGFGAASFYWYVAVPAYQAGFYPDSISTDLHTNSMNGGMKNLINVMSAILALGSPLPDVIRMATWAPAQEIRRPQLGNLDVGAEADIAVLRVEKGHFGMLDSAGARMPGTERIVCEMTLRKGQVAWDLNGLASEDWQSFHYRKGPYFKSQKDK
;
A
#
# COMPACT_ATOMS: atom_id res chain seq x y z
N MET A 1 16.58 -23.27 -101.23
CA MET A 1 16.20 -23.46 -99.85
C MET A 1 16.83 -22.37 -99.06
N SER A 2 16.08 -21.27 -98.84
CA SER A 2 16.58 -20.12 -98.02
C SER A 2 16.11 -20.23 -96.60
N TYR A 3 17.02 -20.24 -95.68
CA TYR A 3 16.68 -20.11 -94.27
C TYR A 3 16.88 -18.65 -93.86
N SER A 4 15.79 -18.01 -93.44
CA SER A 4 15.77 -16.69 -92.84
C SER A 4 15.97 -16.83 -91.38
N ILE A 5 17.05 -16.23 -90.84
CA ILE A 5 17.35 -16.11 -89.42
C ILE A 5 16.63 -14.85 -88.93
N LEU A 6 15.63 -15.01 -88.07
CA LEU A 6 15.00 -13.90 -87.33
C LEU A 6 15.94 -13.53 -86.14
N VAL A 7 16.50 -12.35 -86.23
CA VAL A 7 17.22 -11.73 -85.08
C VAL A 7 16.22 -11.00 -84.25
N TYR A 8 15.99 -11.42 -83.01
CA TYR A 8 15.21 -10.65 -82.05
C TYR A 8 16.12 -9.61 -81.41
N ASP A 9 15.83 -8.37 -81.66
CA ASP A 9 16.39 -7.22 -81.00
C ASP A 9 15.87 -7.19 -79.55
N LEU A 10 16.69 -7.50 -78.54
CA LEU A 10 16.39 -7.34 -77.15
C LEU A 10 16.63 -5.88 -76.76
N ASP A 11 15.52 -5.12 -76.66
CA ASP A 11 15.53 -3.75 -76.18
C ASP A 11 15.95 -3.71 -74.69
N MET A 12 17.19 -3.30 -74.43
CA MET A 12 17.82 -3.18 -73.10
C MET A 12 17.31 -1.96 -72.32
N ARG A 13 16.10 -1.50 -72.52
CA ARG A 13 15.54 -0.33 -71.83
C ARG A 13 14.55 -0.64 -70.69
N SER A 14 14.39 -1.92 -70.32
CA SER A 14 13.47 -2.32 -69.25
C SER A 14 14.21 -2.89 -68.02
N LEU A 15 15.41 -2.36 -67.67
CA LEU A 15 15.96 -2.60 -66.36
C LEU A 15 15.18 -1.75 -65.36
N GLY A 16 13.98 -2.25 -65.00
CA GLY A 16 13.19 -1.70 -63.93
C GLY A 16 14.04 -1.70 -62.65
N ILE A 17 14.33 -0.51 -62.16
CA ILE A 17 14.88 -0.28 -60.81
C ILE A 17 13.83 -0.82 -59.85
N LEU A 18 14.02 -2.07 -59.40
CA LEU A 18 13.33 -2.64 -58.25
C LEU A 18 13.88 -1.89 -57.04
N MET A 19 13.35 -0.69 -56.76
CA MET A 19 13.54 -0.04 -55.46
C MET A 19 12.95 -0.97 -54.41
N LEU A 20 13.80 -1.71 -53.72
CA LEU A 20 13.44 -2.36 -52.47
C LEU A 20 13.11 -1.24 -51.48
N VAL A 21 11.85 -0.85 -51.41
CA VAL A 21 11.34 -0.07 -50.31
C VAL A 21 11.38 -1.03 -49.12
N ILE A 22 12.49 -1.05 -48.41
CA ILE A 22 12.56 -1.60 -47.05
C ILE A 22 11.71 -0.63 -46.23
N SER A 23 10.41 -0.86 -46.21
CA SER A 23 9.55 -0.33 -45.17
C SER A 23 10.12 -0.92 -43.88
N ALA A 24 10.97 -0.16 -43.18
CA ALA A 24 11.20 -0.41 -41.80
C ALA A 24 9.80 -0.38 -41.16
N ALA A 25 9.20 -1.55 -40.98
CA ALA A 25 8.01 -1.69 -40.15
C ALA A 25 8.44 -1.18 -38.77
N MET A 26 8.18 0.08 -38.50
CA MET A 26 8.27 0.62 -37.16
C MET A 26 7.38 -0.31 -36.33
N ALA A 27 7.99 -1.13 -35.48
CA ALA A 27 7.23 -1.95 -34.56
C ALA A 27 6.26 -1.02 -33.84
N GLN A 28 4.97 -1.30 -33.93
CA GLN A 28 3.98 -0.51 -33.20
C GLN A 28 4.33 -0.58 -31.73
N PRO A 29 4.32 0.56 -31.01
CA PRO A 29 4.63 0.56 -29.59
C PRO A 29 3.65 -0.37 -28.88
N HIS A 30 4.18 -1.38 -28.21
CA HIS A 30 3.37 -2.41 -27.55
C HIS A 30 3.17 -2.12 -26.05
N TYR A 31 4.09 -1.35 -25.42
CA TYR A 31 3.88 -0.90 -24.05
C TYR A 31 2.96 0.32 -23.99
N ASP A 32 2.05 0.33 -23.02
CA ASP A 32 1.17 1.48 -22.79
C ASP A 32 1.93 2.66 -22.18
N LEU A 33 2.84 2.34 -21.25
CA LEU A 33 3.63 3.31 -20.49
C LEU A 33 5.02 2.75 -20.21
N LEU A 34 6.03 3.62 -20.30
CA LEU A 34 7.40 3.35 -19.88
C LEU A 34 7.82 4.39 -18.83
N LEU A 35 8.14 3.92 -17.61
CA LEU A 35 8.85 4.72 -16.61
C LEU A 35 10.34 4.55 -16.87
N LYS A 36 11.00 5.64 -17.27
CA LYS A 36 12.37 5.59 -17.77
C LYS A 36 13.37 6.17 -16.81
N GLY A 37 14.46 5.43 -16.55
CA GLY A 37 15.64 5.91 -15.83
C GLY A 37 15.43 6.14 -14.34
N GLY A 38 14.37 5.59 -13.74
CA GLY A 38 14.11 5.68 -12.31
C GLY A 38 14.97 4.72 -11.49
N HIS A 39 15.28 5.07 -10.26
CA HIS A 39 15.93 4.18 -9.31
C HIS A 39 14.87 3.21 -8.75
N VAL A 40 14.87 1.98 -9.24
CA VAL A 40 13.89 0.95 -8.83
C VAL A 40 14.30 0.34 -7.50
N ILE A 41 13.40 0.36 -6.52
CA ILE A 41 13.55 -0.39 -5.25
C ILE A 41 12.42 -1.41 -5.16
N ASP A 42 12.76 -2.69 -5.28
CA ASP A 42 11.85 -3.82 -5.16
C ASP A 42 12.48 -4.92 -4.30
N ALA A 43 12.04 -5.01 -3.06
CA ALA A 43 12.62 -5.92 -2.06
C ALA A 43 12.42 -7.40 -2.42
N ARG A 44 11.29 -7.76 -3.05
CA ARG A 44 11.03 -9.13 -3.49
C ARG A 44 12.04 -9.58 -4.54
N ASN A 45 12.30 -8.72 -5.52
CA ASN A 45 13.18 -9.01 -6.64
C ASN A 45 14.64 -8.64 -6.36
N ARG A 46 14.95 -8.13 -5.16
CA ARG A 46 16.28 -7.66 -4.76
C ARG A 46 16.86 -6.65 -5.75
N ILE A 47 15.99 -5.75 -6.21
CA ILE A 47 16.38 -4.65 -7.08
C ILE A 47 16.54 -3.39 -6.23
N ASP A 48 17.69 -2.75 -6.35
CA ASP A 48 18.02 -1.44 -5.79
C ASP A 48 19.01 -0.78 -6.77
N ASP A 49 18.49 -0.35 -7.93
CA ASP A 49 19.31 0.07 -9.07
C ASP A 49 18.48 0.90 -10.06
N VAL A 50 19.17 1.66 -10.93
CA VAL A 50 18.54 2.41 -12.03
C VAL A 50 18.03 1.46 -13.10
N ARG A 51 16.71 1.47 -13.35
CA ARG A 51 16.05 0.62 -14.34
C ARG A 51 14.87 1.33 -14.99
N ASP A 52 14.48 0.81 -16.14
CA ASP A 52 13.25 1.16 -16.83
C ASP A 52 12.16 0.13 -16.48
N VAL A 53 10.91 0.61 -16.32
CA VAL A 53 9.74 -0.22 -16.04
C VAL A 53 8.70 0.00 -17.12
N ALA A 54 8.43 -1.04 -17.93
CA ALA A 54 7.40 -1.02 -18.98
C ALA A 54 6.10 -1.65 -18.48
N ILE A 55 5.00 -1.05 -18.89
CA ILE A 55 3.64 -1.42 -18.49
C ILE A 55 2.82 -1.69 -19.74
N GLU A 56 2.10 -2.82 -19.75
CA GLU A 56 1.19 -3.22 -20.82
C GLU A 56 -0.07 -3.86 -20.23
N GLY A 57 -1.24 -3.46 -20.70
CA GLY A 57 -2.52 -4.01 -20.26
C GLY A 57 -2.75 -3.90 -18.75
N GLY A 58 -2.21 -2.85 -18.11
CA GLY A 58 -2.32 -2.65 -16.67
C GLY A 58 -1.40 -3.52 -15.81
N ARG A 59 -0.41 -4.20 -16.43
CA ARG A 59 0.54 -5.09 -15.77
C ARG A 59 1.97 -4.64 -16.03
N VAL A 60 2.87 -4.99 -15.13
CA VAL A 60 4.31 -4.87 -15.35
C VAL A 60 4.70 -5.85 -16.46
N ALA A 61 5.13 -5.32 -17.61
CA ALA A 61 5.53 -6.12 -18.76
C ALA A 61 7.03 -6.44 -18.74
N ARG A 62 7.85 -5.48 -18.29
CA ARG A 62 9.31 -5.63 -18.24
C ARG A 62 9.94 -4.68 -17.23
N VAL A 63 10.95 -5.16 -16.51
CA VAL A 63 11.87 -4.35 -15.71
C VAL A 63 13.28 -4.65 -16.21
N ALA A 64 13.98 -3.64 -16.73
CA ALA A 64 15.30 -3.84 -17.36
C ALA A 64 16.18 -2.60 -17.20
N PRO A 65 17.53 -2.74 -17.31
CA PRO A 65 18.44 -1.61 -17.25
C PRO A 65 18.18 -0.55 -18.33
N LYS A 66 17.67 -1.00 -19.48
CA LYS A 66 17.31 -0.10 -20.61
C LYS A 66 16.22 -0.73 -21.47
N ILE A 67 15.20 0.06 -21.78
CA ILE A 67 14.13 -0.24 -22.74
C ILE A 67 14.10 0.89 -23.76
N ASP A 68 13.91 0.56 -25.05
CA ASP A 68 13.84 1.57 -26.10
C ASP A 68 12.54 2.39 -25.93
N PRO A 69 12.62 3.72 -25.85
CA PRO A 69 11.43 4.57 -25.76
C PRO A 69 10.43 4.37 -26.90
N SER A 70 10.89 3.97 -28.09
CA SER A 70 10.02 3.70 -29.25
C SER A 70 9.10 2.49 -29.07
N GLU A 71 9.38 1.62 -28.07
CA GLU A 71 8.56 0.47 -27.74
C GLU A 71 7.31 0.86 -26.90
N ALA A 72 7.21 2.12 -26.42
CA ALA A 72 6.12 2.58 -25.58
C ALA A 72 5.32 3.72 -26.23
N ARG A 73 3.98 3.67 -26.01
CA ARG A 73 3.08 4.75 -26.48
C ARG A 73 3.31 6.04 -25.70
N LYS A 74 3.68 5.91 -24.43
CA LYS A 74 3.97 7.02 -23.52
C LYS A 74 5.23 6.73 -22.73
N VAL A 75 6.10 7.74 -22.66
CA VAL A 75 7.32 7.67 -21.85
C VAL A 75 7.24 8.74 -20.77
N VAL A 76 7.50 8.33 -19.53
CA VAL A 76 7.62 9.22 -18.39
C VAL A 76 9.07 9.18 -17.93
N ASP A 77 9.73 10.33 -17.91
CA ASP A 77 11.06 10.47 -17.36
C ASP A 77 11.00 10.38 -15.82
N ALA A 78 11.57 9.32 -15.27
CA ALA A 78 11.67 9.08 -13.84
C ALA A 78 13.11 9.28 -13.32
N ALA A 79 14.00 9.87 -14.11
CA ALA A 79 15.38 10.10 -13.70
C ALA A 79 15.44 10.94 -12.41
N GLY A 80 16.24 10.48 -11.45
CA GLY A 80 16.35 11.11 -10.12
C GLY A 80 15.18 10.82 -9.17
N LEU A 81 14.21 10.01 -9.58
CA LEU A 81 13.10 9.55 -8.75
C LEU A 81 13.26 8.07 -8.40
N TYR A 82 12.60 7.64 -7.34
CA TYR A 82 12.52 6.25 -6.94
C TYR A 82 11.22 5.63 -7.48
N VAL A 83 11.33 4.50 -8.15
CA VAL A 83 10.20 3.71 -8.65
C VAL A 83 10.05 2.47 -7.78
N THR A 84 8.93 2.34 -7.09
CA THR A 84 8.68 1.25 -6.14
C THR A 84 7.37 0.54 -6.48
N PRO A 85 7.14 -0.69 -6.00
CA PRO A 85 5.78 -1.22 -5.94
C PRO A 85 4.86 -0.21 -5.27
N GLY A 86 3.58 -0.24 -5.62
CA GLY A 86 2.57 0.57 -4.94
C GLY A 86 2.55 0.28 -3.44
N LEU A 87 2.54 1.34 -2.64
CA LEU A 87 2.59 1.22 -1.19
C LEU A 87 1.33 0.55 -0.65
N ILE A 88 1.50 -0.19 0.45
CA ILE A 88 0.44 -0.94 1.13
C ILE A 88 0.36 -0.45 2.56
N ASP A 89 -0.81 0.07 2.94
CA ASP A 89 -1.11 0.51 4.30
C ASP A 89 -2.06 -0.51 4.95
N ILE A 90 -1.54 -1.30 5.87
CA ILE A 90 -2.31 -2.40 6.47
C ILE A 90 -3.13 -2.00 7.69
N HIS A 91 -3.15 -0.71 8.04
CA HIS A 91 -3.93 -0.23 9.17
C HIS A 91 -4.56 1.12 8.85
N VAL A 92 -5.80 1.06 8.36
CA VAL A 92 -6.63 2.25 8.08
C VAL A 92 -8.07 2.00 8.52
N HIS A 93 -8.85 3.08 8.61
CA HIS A 93 -10.29 3.03 8.89
C HIS A 93 -11.04 3.73 7.76
N VAL A 94 -11.67 2.95 6.89
CA VAL A 94 -12.31 3.47 5.67
C VAL A 94 -13.80 3.10 5.55
N TYR A 95 -14.32 2.34 6.50
CA TYR A 95 -15.70 1.93 6.47
C TYR A 95 -16.62 2.99 7.08
N LYS A 96 -17.29 3.73 6.23
CA LYS A 96 -18.44 4.56 6.59
C LYS A 96 -19.71 3.73 6.45
N ARG A 97 -20.35 3.43 7.56
CA ARG A 97 -21.59 2.65 7.59
C ARG A 97 -22.72 3.40 6.89
N SER A 98 -23.49 2.70 6.06
CA SER A 98 -24.68 3.28 5.40
C SER A 98 -25.85 3.43 6.39
N ASN A 99 -25.90 2.59 7.43
CA ASN A 99 -26.89 2.63 8.49
C ASN A 99 -26.23 2.39 9.86
N PRO A 100 -25.55 3.41 10.44
CA PRO A 100 -24.86 3.24 11.70
C PRO A 100 -25.84 3.02 12.86
N PRO A 101 -25.52 2.16 13.85
CA PRO A 101 -26.28 2.04 15.06
C PRO A 101 -26.26 3.35 15.87
N PRO A 102 -27.27 3.63 16.72
CA PRO A 102 -27.25 4.81 17.55
C PRO A 102 -26.02 4.92 18.42
N GLY A 103 -25.35 6.09 18.37
CA GLY A 103 -24.11 6.33 19.13
C GLY A 103 -22.83 5.82 18.46
N ALA A 104 -22.92 5.17 17.31
CA ALA A 104 -21.71 4.78 16.57
C ALA A 104 -20.87 5.99 16.20
N GLN A 105 -19.57 5.87 16.39
CA GLN A 105 -18.59 6.87 15.97
C GLN A 105 -18.19 6.60 14.51
N ASP A 106 -18.20 7.64 13.68
CA ASP A 106 -17.70 7.58 12.31
C ASP A 106 -16.36 8.33 12.23
N GLU A 107 -15.30 7.57 12.27
CA GLU A 107 -13.93 8.09 12.11
C GLU A 107 -13.33 7.74 10.75
N SER A 108 -14.14 7.23 9.82
CA SER A 108 -13.71 6.78 8.52
C SER A 108 -13.22 7.90 7.60
N VAL A 109 -12.30 7.55 6.73
CA VAL A 109 -11.85 8.40 5.62
C VAL A 109 -12.14 7.73 4.30
N ASN A 110 -12.39 8.52 3.24
CA ASN A 110 -12.54 7.96 1.91
C ASN A 110 -11.18 7.47 1.40
N PRO A 111 -11.04 6.18 1.03
CA PRO A 111 -9.75 5.62 0.61
C PRO A 111 -9.17 6.32 -0.61
N ASP A 112 -9.98 6.67 -1.62
CA ASP A 112 -9.52 7.31 -2.84
C ASP A 112 -9.05 8.77 -2.62
N ALA A 113 -9.52 9.41 -1.56
CA ALA A 113 -9.13 10.78 -1.23
C ALA A 113 -7.74 10.88 -0.60
N PHE A 114 -7.24 9.81 0.03
CA PHE A 114 -5.98 9.83 0.77
C PHE A 114 -4.89 8.93 0.19
N SER A 115 -5.25 7.80 -0.41
CA SER A 115 -4.28 6.77 -0.80
C SER A 115 -3.37 7.23 -1.92
N PHE A 116 -3.91 7.62 -3.06
CA PHE A 116 -3.11 7.85 -4.27
C PHE A 116 -2.11 8.99 -4.13
N ARG A 117 -2.44 10.07 -3.43
CA ARG A 117 -1.52 11.19 -3.23
C ARG A 117 -0.32 10.86 -2.33
N SER A 118 -0.35 9.70 -1.69
CA SER A 118 0.75 9.20 -0.84
C SER A 118 1.41 7.94 -1.40
N GLY A 119 1.17 7.57 -2.66
CA GLY A 119 1.77 6.39 -3.27
C GLY A 119 1.08 5.07 -2.90
N VAL A 120 0.03 5.13 -2.06
CA VAL A 120 -0.69 3.96 -1.58
C VAL A 120 -1.67 3.46 -2.64
N THR A 121 -1.57 2.19 -3.00
CA THR A 121 -2.46 1.53 -3.97
C THR A 121 -3.36 0.49 -3.31
N THR A 122 -2.98 0.04 -2.12
CA THR A 122 -3.72 -0.95 -1.33
C THR A 122 -3.82 -0.50 0.11
N VAL A 123 -5.02 -0.54 0.66
CA VAL A 123 -5.28 -0.31 2.09
C VAL A 123 -5.98 -1.52 2.69
N VAL A 124 -5.74 -1.76 3.98
CA VAL A 124 -6.47 -2.78 4.74
C VAL A 124 -7.21 -2.09 5.87
N ASP A 125 -8.53 -2.13 5.83
CA ASP A 125 -9.37 -1.66 6.93
C ASP A 125 -9.14 -2.53 8.17
N ALA A 126 -8.78 -1.89 9.27
CA ALA A 126 -8.36 -2.58 10.48
C ALA A 126 -9.52 -2.79 11.47
N GLY A 127 -10.59 -3.42 10.99
CA GLY A 127 -11.68 -3.87 11.84
C GLY A 127 -12.79 -2.85 12.05
N SER A 128 -12.92 -1.85 11.17
CA SER A 128 -14.10 -0.96 11.24
C SER A 128 -15.37 -1.75 11.00
N SER A 129 -15.36 -2.81 10.17
CA SER A 129 -16.48 -3.74 10.02
C SER A 129 -16.26 -5.04 10.78
N GLY A 130 -17.37 -5.60 11.29
CA GLY A 130 -17.42 -6.95 11.83
C GLY A 130 -18.17 -7.92 10.91
N TRP A 131 -18.43 -9.13 11.42
CA TRP A 131 -19.09 -10.17 10.63
C TRP A 131 -20.58 -9.90 10.37
N LYS A 132 -21.23 -8.98 11.11
CA LYS A 132 -22.64 -8.61 10.92
C LYS A 132 -22.83 -7.60 9.79
N ASP A 133 -21.89 -6.67 9.61
CA ASP A 133 -22.02 -5.54 8.68
C ASP A 133 -21.04 -5.59 7.51
N PHE A 134 -20.29 -6.68 7.36
CA PHE A 134 -19.30 -6.82 6.28
C PHE A 134 -19.89 -6.68 4.86
N ALA A 135 -21.14 -7.12 4.67
CA ALA A 135 -21.81 -6.98 3.37
C ALA A 135 -21.99 -5.51 2.98
N ASP A 136 -22.37 -4.65 3.93
CA ASP A 136 -22.49 -3.20 3.74
C ASP A 136 -21.12 -2.58 3.40
N PHE A 137 -20.08 -2.95 4.14
CA PHE A 137 -18.70 -2.51 3.85
C PHE A 137 -18.26 -2.91 2.45
N ARG A 138 -18.48 -4.19 2.07
CA ARG A 138 -18.12 -4.70 0.75
C ARG A 138 -18.83 -3.94 -0.37
N ASP A 139 -20.13 -3.71 -0.23
CA ASP A 139 -20.94 -3.12 -1.29
C ASP A 139 -20.74 -1.61 -1.44
N HIS A 140 -20.57 -0.88 -0.34
CA HIS A 140 -20.54 0.57 -0.36
C HIS A 140 -19.12 1.17 -0.35
N ILE A 141 -18.11 0.42 0.11
CA ILE A 141 -16.72 0.90 0.19
C ILE A 141 -15.81 0.11 -0.74
N VAL A 142 -15.76 -1.22 -0.61
CA VAL A 142 -14.78 -2.05 -1.33
C VAL A 142 -15.03 -2.02 -2.83
N LYS A 143 -16.28 -2.27 -3.27
CA LYS A 143 -16.61 -2.36 -4.71
C LYS A 143 -16.44 -1.05 -5.47
N PRO A 144 -16.85 0.12 -4.96
CA PRO A 144 -16.73 1.37 -5.70
C PRO A 144 -15.33 2.00 -5.65
N ALA A 145 -14.48 1.61 -4.70
CA ALA A 145 -13.16 2.21 -4.53
C ALA A 145 -12.22 1.89 -5.70
N ARG A 146 -11.47 2.89 -6.16
CA ARG A 146 -10.36 2.72 -7.10
C ARG A 146 -9.12 2.17 -6.39
N THR A 147 -8.89 2.59 -5.15
CA THR A 147 -7.91 1.99 -4.23
C THR A 147 -8.30 0.54 -3.97
N ARG A 148 -7.34 -0.40 -3.94
CA ARG A 148 -7.64 -1.75 -3.46
C ARG A 148 -7.89 -1.69 -1.96
N VAL A 149 -9.12 -2.02 -1.56
CA VAL A 149 -9.53 -2.10 -0.16
C VAL A 149 -9.64 -3.56 0.25
N LEU A 150 -8.89 -3.94 1.26
CA LEU A 150 -8.93 -5.25 1.94
C LEU A 150 -9.37 -5.03 3.39
N ALA A 151 -9.56 -6.09 4.17
CA ALA A 151 -10.02 -5.99 5.55
C ALA A 151 -9.41 -7.02 6.50
N PHE A 152 -9.03 -6.57 7.69
CA PHE A 152 -9.04 -7.38 8.90
C PHE A 152 -10.46 -7.31 9.47
N LEU A 153 -11.17 -8.43 9.48
CA LEU A 153 -12.55 -8.47 9.99
C LEU A 153 -12.54 -8.40 11.52
N ASN A 154 -13.28 -7.44 12.11
CA ASN A 154 -13.36 -7.35 13.56
C ASN A 154 -14.01 -8.61 14.14
N ILE A 155 -13.48 -9.10 15.25
CA ILE A 155 -14.06 -10.22 15.98
C ILE A 155 -15.41 -9.85 16.62
N VAL A 156 -15.59 -8.57 16.96
CA VAL A 156 -16.88 -8.00 17.40
C VAL A 156 -17.79 -7.89 16.19
N GLY A 157 -18.96 -8.47 16.28
CA GLY A 157 -19.89 -8.61 15.15
C GLY A 157 -20.34 -7.29 14.53
N ALA A 158 -20.55 -6.26 15.34
CA ALA A 158 -20.92 -4.93 14.89
C ALA A 158 -19.73 -4.07 14.40
N GLY A 159 -18.50 -4.59 14.49
CA GLY A 159 -17.28 -3.83 14.18
C GLY A 159 -16.92 -2.80 15.25
N MET A 160 -15.83 -2.07 15.00
CA MET A 160 -15.27 -1.10 15.93
C MET A 160 -16.09 0.20 15.99
N GLY A 161 -16.04 0.88 17.16
CA GLY A 161 -16.68 2.19 17.36
C GLY A 161 -18.22 2.15 17.46
N THR A 162 -18.80 0.98 17.72
CA THR A 162 -20.25 0.80 17.81
C THR A 162 -20.77 0.71 19.25
N GLY A 163 -19.88 0.82 20.24
CA GLY A 163 -20.22 0.65 21.65
C GLY A 163 -20.27 -0.81 22.13
N HIS A 164 -19.98 -1.77 21.24
CA HIS A 164 -19.95 -3.21 21.53
C HIS A 164 -18.53 -3.76 21.70
N ASP A 165 -17.51 -2.92 21.69
CA ASP A 165 -16.09 -3.33 21.70
C ASP A 165 -15.74 -4.21 22.93
N ASN A 166 -16.48 -4.05 24.03
CA ASN A 166 -16.32 -4.82 25.28
C ASN A 166 -17.36 -5.94 25.49
N ASP A 167 -18.24 -6.17 24.50
CA ASP A 167 -19.28 -7.20 24.60
C ASP A 167 -18.76 -8.55 24.07
N ALA A 168 -18.38 -9.44 24.99
CA ALA A 168 -17.89 -10.77 24.63
C ALA A 168 -18.95 -11.63 23.89
N ALA A 169 -20.24 -11.33 24.01
CA ALA A 169 -21.30 -12.04 23.29
C ALA A 169 -21.31 -11.69 21.79
N GLU A 170 -20.73 -10.55 21.41
CA GLU A 170 -20.56 -10.14 20.01
C GLU A 170 -19.32 -10.80 19.34
N MET A 171 -18.45 -11.50 20.10
CA MET A 171 -17.18 -12.06 19.63
C MET A 171 -17.35 -13.51 19.19
N ASP A 172 -18.04 -13.74 18.07
CA ASP A 172 -18.32 -15.06 17.50
C ASP A 172 -17.27 -15.49 16.48
N ALA A 173 -16.37 -16.37 16.90
CA ALA A 173 -15.26 -16.87 16.08
C ALA A 173 -15.74 -17.70 14.87
N GLU A 174 -16.80 -18.48 15.01
CA GLU A 174 -17.36 -19.30 13.94
C GLU A 174 -18.03 -18.42 12.87
N ALA A 175 -18.82 -17.44 13.29
CA ALA A 175 -19.46 -16.48 12.39
C ALA A 175 -18.41 -15.65 11.64
N ALA A 176 -17.41 -15.13 12.34
CA ALA A 176 -16.31 -14.36 11.72
C ALA A 176 -15.53 -15.22 10.70
N ALA A 177 -15.18 -16.44 11.06
CA ALA A 177 -14.46 -17.37 10.17
C ALA A 177 -15.29 -17.77 8.95
N ARG A 178 -16.61 -17.91 9.07
CA ARG A 178 -17.51 -18.18 7.95
C ARG A 178 -17.50 -17.01 6.97
N ILE A 179 -17.71 -15.79 7.44
CA ILE A 179 -17.69 -14.58 6.59
C ILE A 179 -16.34 -14.44 5.89
N ALA A 180 -15.23 -14.72 6.57
CA ALA A 180 -13.90 -14.64 5.97
C ALA A 180 -13.71 -15.67 4.83
N LYS A 181 -14.21 -16.89 5.01
CA LYS A 181 -14.17 -17.95 3.97
C LYS A 181 -15.07 -17.66 2.78
N GLU A 182 -16.17 -16.96 2.98
CA GLU A 182 -17.08 -16.52 1.92
C GLU A 182 -16.54 -15.33 1.14
N ASN A 183 -15.56 -14.57 1.69
CA ASN A 183 -14.99 -13.36 1.11
C ASN A 183 -13.44 -13.39 1.06
N PRO A 184 -12.82 -14.45 0.50
CA PRO A 184 -11.36 -14.64 0.54
C PRO A 184 -10.60 -13.62 -0.31
N ASP A 185 -11.28 -12.93 -1.22
CA ASP A 185 -10.74 -11.88 -2.07
C ASP A 185 -10.54 -10.55 -1.33
N VAL A 186 -11.27 -10.31 -0.23
CA VAL A 186 -11.22 -9.07 0.53
C VAL A 186 -10.67 -9.27 1.94
N ILE A 187 -11.12 -10.30 2.66
CA ILE A 187 -10.71 -10.52 4.05
C ILE A 187 -9.34 -11.19 4.09
N VAL A 188 -8.40 -10.56 4.81
CA VAL A 188 -7.00 -10.99 4.91
C VAL A 188 -6.60 -11.43 6.33
N GLY A 189 -7.47 -11.23 7.29
CA GLY A 189 -7.24 -11.57 8.70
C GLY A 189 -8.38 -11.12 9.59
N PHE A 190 -8.14 -11.19 10.89
CA PHE A 190 -9.09 -10.74 11.90
C PHE A 190 -8.47 -9.62 12.75
N LYS A 191 -9.31 -8.74 13.29
CA LYS A 191 -8.92 -7.67 14.22
C LYS A 191 -9.49 -7.96 15.60
N SER A 192 -8.64 -7.85 16.63
CA SER A 192 -9.02 -7.65 18.01
C SER A 192 -8.60 -6.24 18.40
N ALA A 193 -9.54 -5.39 18.80
CA ALA A 193 -9.26 -3.99 19.10
C ALA A 193 -9.97 -3.53 20.37
N HIS A 194 -9.33 -2.65 21.12
CA HIS A 194 -9.86 -1.82 22.21
C HIS A 194 -10.59 -2.57 23.33
N TYR A 195 -10.39 -3.88 23.48
CA TYR A 195 -11.05 -4.63 24.56
C TYR A 195 -10.43 -4.26 25.90
N GLU A 196 -11.27 -3.73 26.80
CA GLU A 196 -10.90 -3.27 28.14
C GLU A 196 -11.47 -4.17 29.26
N GLY A 197 -12.24 -5.17 28.90
CA GLY A 197 -12.84 -6.09 29.84
C GLY A 197 -11.85 -7.12 30.44
N PRO A 198 -12.29 -7.94 31.39
CA PRO A 198 -11.46 -8.96 32.03
C PRO A 198 -11.14 -10.12 31.10
N GLY A 199 -10.01 -10.78 31.37
CA GLY A 199 -9.58 -11.96 30.60
C GLY A 199 -9.19 -11.64 29.16
N TRP A 200 -9.31 -12.62 28.26
CA TRP A 200 -8.81 -12.59 26.91
C TRP A 200 -9.84 -12.88 25.78
N PRO A 201 -11.16 -12.70 25.99
CA PRO A 201 -12.17 -13.18 25.03
C PRO A 201 -11.99 -12.61 23.63
N SER A 202 -11.63 -11.34 23.48
CA SER A 202 -11.43 -10.70 22.18
C SER A 202 -10.27 -11.35 21.42
N ILE A 203 -9.12 -11.55 22.07
CA ILE A 203 -7.94 -12.15 21.44
C ILE A 203 -8.15 -13.65 21.23
N ASP A 204 -8.67 -14.38 22.23
CA ASP A 204 -8.89 -15.83 22.13
C ASP A 204 -9.87 -16.16 21.00
N ASN A 205 -10.97 -15.42 20.85
CA ASN A 205 -11.92 -15.62 19.76
C ASN A 205 -11.36 -15.18 18.40
N ALA A 206 -10.58 -14.08 18.33
CA ALA A 206 -9.92 -13.69 17.08
C ALA A 206 -8.91 -14.74 16.63
N VAL A 207 -8.10 -15.29 17.55
CA VAL A 207 -7.15 -16.39 17.27
C VAL A 207 -7.88 -17.66 16.86
N LYS A 208 -9.01 -17.99 17.51
CA LYS A 208 -9.86 -19.11 17.13
C LYS A 208 -10.41 -18.94 15.71
N ALA A 209 -10.93 -17.75 15.37
CA ALA A 209 -11.38 -17.42 14.01
C ALA A 209 -10.23 -17.56 13.00
N GLY A 210 -9.04 -17.04 13.37
CA GLY A 210 -7.82 -17.16 12.58
C GLY A 210 -7.42 -18.61 12.30
N ASN A 211 -7.53 -19.50 13.31
CA ASN A 211 -7.28 -20.93 13.14
C ASN A 211 -8.30 -21.59 12.22
N LEU A 212 -9.59 -21.27 12.37
CA LEU A 212 -10.67 -21.81 11.56
C LEU A 212 -10.58 -21.38 10.09
N ALA A 213 -10.12 -20.15 9.81
CA ALA A 213 -10.03 -19.61 8.46
C ALA A 213 -8.60 -19.72 7.85
N GLY A 214 -7.60 -20.09 8.63
CA GLY A 214 -6.21 -20.13 8.19
C GLY A 214 -5.62 -18.75 7.95
N LEU A 215 -6.05 -17.71 8.69
CA LEU A 215 -5.67 -16.31 8.51
C LEU A 215 -4.96 -15.74 9.75
N PRO A 216 -4.14 -14.67 9.61
CA PRO A 216 -3.52 -13.98 10.72
C PRO A 216 -4.52 -13.16 11.54
N VAL A 217 -4.09 -12.75 12.73
CA VAL A 217 -4.81 -11.81 13.58
C VAL A 217 -3.96 -10.55 13.77
N MET A 218 -4.56 -9.37 13.63
CA MET A 218 -3.97 -8.11 14.05
C MET A 218 -4.57 -7.73 15.41
N VAL A 219 -3.71 -7.49 16.39
CA VAL A 219 -4.11 -7.13 17.74
C VAL A 219 -3.71 -5.69 18.02
N ASP A 220 -4.71 -4.88 18.29
CA ASP A 220 -4.60 -3.61 18.98
C ASP A 220 -4.93 -3.89 20.44
N PHE A 221 -3.89 -4.07 21.23
CA PHE A 221 -4.02 -4.55 22.58
C PHE A 221 -4.57 -3.44 23.48
N GLY A 222 -5.78 -3.61 23.97
CA GLY A 222 -6.46 -2.65 24.82
C GLY A 222 -5.83 -2.47 26.20
N GLN A 223 -6.61 -2.43 27.26
CA GLN A 223 -6.12 -2.14 28.61
C GLN A 223 -5.12 -3.19 29.11
N ILE A 224 -3.98 -2.73 29.65
CA ILE A 224 -3.01 -3.54 30.37
C ILE A 224 -3.48 -3.70 31.82
N THR A 225 -3.45 -4.92 32.33
CA THR A 225 -3.68 -5.27 33.74
C THR A 225 -2.66 -6.31 34.17
N LYS A 226 -2.62 -6.62 35.46
CA LYS A 226 -1.72 -7.68 35.97
C LYS A 226 -1.91 -9.02 35.25
N GLU A 227 -3.14 -9.34 34.83
CA GLU A 227 -3.48 -10.58 34.12
C GLU A 227 -3.35 -10.44 32.61
N ARG A 228 -3.53 -9.22 32.09
CA ARG A 228 -3.42 -8.89 30.68
C ARG A 228 -2.17 -8.05 30.46
N ASN A 229 -1.05 -8.69 30.23
CA ASN A 229 0.26 -8.08 30.01
C ASN A 229 0.87 -8.58 28.69
N ILE A 230 1.90 -7.91 28.20
CA ILE A 230 2.47 -8.25 26.89
C ILE A 230 3.29 -9.54 26.91
N ASP A 231 3.82 -9.96 28.08
CA ASP A 231 4.49 -11.26 28.19
C ASP A 231 3.50 -12.39 27.88
N THR A 232 2.36 -12.41 28.57
CA THR A 232 1.28 -13.39 28.29
C THR A 232 0.77 -13.28 26.85
N LEU A 233 0.59 -12.05 26.33
CA LEU A 233 0.16 -11.84 24.96
C LEU A 233 1.09 -12.54 23.97
N PHE A 234 2.40 -12.29 24.07
CA PHE A 234 3.36 -12.80 23.10
C PHE A 234 3.71 -14.28 23.32
N LEU A 235 3.74 -14.74 24.57
CA LEU A 235 4.14 -16.10 24.89
C LEU A 235 3.00 -17.13 24.74
N ASP A 236 1.78 -16.74 25.11
CA ASP A 236 0.67 -17.70 25.24
C ASP A 236 -0.48 -17.45 24.27
N LYS A 237 -0.72 -16.22 23.83
CA LYS A 237 -1.92 -15.87 23.08
C LYS A 237 -1.68 -15.78 21.57
N LEU A 238 -0.66 -15.08 21.12
CA LEU A 238 -0.41 -14.87 19.69
C LEU A 238 0.35 -16.04 19.06
N ARG A 239 0.03 -16.29 17.80
CA ARG A 239 0.67 -17.31 16.96
C ARG A 239 1.76 -16.70 16.09
N PRO A 240 2.75 -17.47 15.63
CA PRO A 240 3.69 -17.02 14.62
C PRO A 240 2.94 -16.45 13.39
N GLY A 241 3.25 -15.21 13.03
CA GLY A 241 2.61 -14.49 11.92
C GLY A 241 1.38 -13.67 12.32
N ASP A 242 0.95 -13.69 13.58
CA ASP A 242 0.01 -12.71 14.08
C ASP A 242 0.70 -11.36 14.29
N ILE A 243 -0.05 -10.26 14.19
CA ILE A 243 0.45 -8.90 14.11
C ILE A 243 0.10 -8.15 15.40
N PHE A 244 1.12 -7.60 16.06
CA PHE A 244 0.97 -6.63 17.13
C PHE A 244 1.14 -5.24 16.55
N THR A 245 0.05 -4.50 16.41
CA THR A 245 0.09 -3.12 15.92
C THR A 245 0.30 -2.12 17.06
N HIS A 246 0.63 -0.88 16.72
CA HIS A 246 0.97 0.17 17.67
C HIS A 246 2.22 -0.13 18.50
N CYS A 247 3.21 -0.78 17.88
CA CYS A 247 4.38 -1.31 18.60
C CYS A 247 5.29 -0.25 19.25
N PHE A 248 4.98 1.03 19.06
CA PHE A 248 5.70 2.16 19.71
C PHE A 248 4.75 3.11 20.43
N SER A 249 3.64 2.60 20.97
CA SER A 249 2.59 3.42 21.57
C SER A 249 2.91 3.92 22.99
N GLY A 250 3.76 3.24 23.72
CA GLY A 250 4.02 3.56 25.12
C GLY A 250 2.86 3.26 26.09
N HIS A 251 1.78 2.67 25.59
CA HIS A 251 0.59 2.35 26.38
C HIS A 251 0.49 0.86 26.73
N ARG A 252 1.40 0.03 26.17
CA ARG A 252 1.29 -1.42 26.25
C ARG A 252 2.55 -2.09 26.77
N GLU A 253 3.28 -1.40 27.66
CA GLU A 253 4.52 -1.88 28.29
C GLU A 253 5.64 -2.21 27.29
N GLU A 254 5.67 -1.58 26.11
CA GLU A 254 6.73 -1.76 25.10
C GLU A 254 8.09 -1.34 25.64
N THR A 255 8.09 -0.42 26.61
CA THR A 255 9.26 -0.01 27.39
C THR A 255 9.02 -0.19 28.88
N LEU A 256 10.08 -0.52 29.60
CA LEU A 256 10.10 -0.59 31.08
C LEU A 256 10.12 0.83 31.70
N GLU A 257 9.86 0.95 33.00
CA GLU A 257 9.92 2.22 33.74
C GLU A 257 11.25 2.96 33.59
N ASN A 258 12.35 2.23 33.38
CA ASN A 258 13.69 2.80 33.16
C ASN A 258 13.91 3.26 31.70
N GLY A 259 12.89 3.25 30.86
CA GLY A 259 12.92 3.67 29.47
C GLY A 259 13.56 2.66 28.48
N LYS A 260 13.98 1.49 28.94
CA LYS A 260 14.54 0.45 28.07
C LYS A 260 13.43 -0.37 27.44
N LEU A 261 13.72 -0.90 26.24
CA LEU A 261 12.83 -1.84 25.56
C LEU A 261 12.48 -3.02 26.49
N ASN A 262 11.20 -3.37 26.55
CA ASN A 262 10.76 -4.53 27.30
C ASN A 262 11.29 -5.82 26.64
N PRO A 263 11.93 -6.73 27.38
CA PRO A 263 12.41 -8.00 26.84
C PRO A 263 11.30 -8.85 26.17
N ALA A 264 10.06 -8.72 26.60
CA ALA A 264 8.91 -9.39 25.98
C ALA A 264 8.78 -9.10 24.49
N MET A 265 9.10 -7.87 24.04
CA MET A 265 9.13 -7.51 22.62
C MET A 265 10.12 -8.38 21.83
N VAL A 266 11.31 -8.60 22.40
CA VAL A 266 12.34 -9.45 21.78
C VAL A 266 11.92 -10.92 21.75
N GLU A 267 11.32 -11.42 22.84
CA GLU A 267 10.81 -12.80 22.88
C GLU A 267 9.65 -13.00 21.89
N GLY A 268 8.73 -12.02 21.78
CA GLY A 268 7.68 -12.01 20.77
C GLY A 268 8.25 -12.13 19.35
N ARG A 269 9.30 -11.38 19.02
CA ARG A 269 9.98 -11.46 17.73
C ARG A 269 10.61 -12.83 17.48
N LYS A 270 11.24 -13.45 18.48
CA LYS A 270 11.77 -14.82 18.36
C LYS A 270 10.67 -15.82 18.02
N ARG A 271 9.46 -15.61 18.53
CA ARG A 271 8.28 -16.39 18.20
C ARG A 271 7.63 -16.03 16.86
N LYS A 272 8.24 -15.11 16.09
CA LYS A 272 7.73 -14.64 14.79
C LYS A 272 6.40 -13.88 14.90
N ILE A 273 6.17 -13.19 16.00
CA ILE A 273 5.15 -12.14 16.07
C ILE A 273 5.63 -10.98 15.21
N ILE A 274 4.73 -10.42 14.43
CA ILE A 274 4.96 -9.27 13.55
C ILE A 274 4.67 -7.99 14.33
N PHE A 275 5.54 -6.99 14.20
CA PHE A 275 5.42 -5.71 14.89
C PHE A 275 5.15 -4.62 13.87
N ASP A 276 3.93 -4.10 13.87
CA ASP A 276 3.46 -3.05 12.98
C ASP A 276 3.39 -1.69 13.69
N ILE A 277 3.69 -0.62 12.97
CA ILE A 277 3.73 0.72 13.56
C ILE A 277 2.34 1.21 13.98
N GLY A 278 1.35 1.19 13.08
CA GLY A 278 0.02 1.71 13.38
C GLY A 278 0.07 3.11 14.03
N PHE A 279 0.61 4.11 13.34
CA PHE A 279 1.02 5.39 13.94
C PHE A 279 -0.10 6.09 14.74
N GLY A 280 -1.30 6.19 14.18
CA GLY A 280 -2.50 6.73 14.81
C GLY A 280 -2.44 8.16 15.33
N ALA A 281 -3.48 8.51 16.09
CA ALA A 281 -3.56 9.79 16.77
C ALA A 281 -2.81 9.79 18.12
N ALA A 282 -2.66 8.62 18.75
CA ALA A 282 -2.08 8.48 20.10
C ALA A 282 -1.23 7.20 20.25
N SER A 283 -0.62 6.68 19.21
CA SER A 283 0.00 5.35 19.23
C SER A 283 1.45 5.30 18.70
N PHE A 284 2.10 6.45 18.59
CA PHE A 284 3.52 6.52 18.21
C PHE A 284 4.23 7.64 18.98
N TYR A 285 5.23 7.27 19.77
CA TYR A 285 6.00 8.24 20.56
C TYR A 285 7.51 8.02 20.42
N TRP A 286 8.26 9.14 20.29
CA TRP A 286 9.71 9.09 20.17
C TRP A 286 10.39 8.47 21.38
N TYR A 287 9.85 8.69 22.59
CA TYR A 287 10.43 8.12 23.83
C TYR A 287 10.32 6.60 23.89
N VAL A 288 9.51 5.97 23.02
CA VAL A 288 9.43 4.52 22.83
C VAL A 288 10.24 4.06 21.62
N ALA A 289 10.04 4.72 20.48
CA ALA A 289 10.67 4.31 19.21
C ALA A 289 12.20 4.45 19.26
N VAL A 290 12.74 5.53 19.85
CA VAL A 290 14.19 5.78 19.92
C VAL A 290 14.91 4.71 20.75
N PRO A 291 14.50 4.38 22.00
CA PRO A 291 15.11 3.28 22.74
C PRO A 291 14.99 1.91 22.05
N ALA A 292 13.87 1.65 21.37
CA ALA A 292 13.70 0.42 20.60
C ALA A 292 14.75 0.32 19.48
N TYR A 293 14.91 1.39 18.69
CA TYR A 293 15.93 1.47 17.63
C TYR A 293 17.36 1.33 18.19
N GLN A 294 17.66 1.99 19.32
CA GLN A 294 18.96 1.86 19.99
C GLN A 294 19.23 0.43 20.49
N ALA A 295 18.18 -0.31 20.81
CA ALA A 295 18.26 -1.73 21.17
C ALA A 295 18.30 -2.68 19.95
N GLY A 296 18.30 -2.15 18.71
CA GLY A 296 18.27 -2.94 17.48
C GLY A 296 16.89 -3.56 17.18
N PHE A 297 15.83 -3.02 17.77
CA PHE A 297 14.46 -3.47 17.53
C PHE A 297 13.77 -2.54 16.53
N TYR A 298 13.51 -3.06 15.33
CA TYR A 298 12.87 -2.35 14.23
C TYR A 298 11.47 -2.92 13.96
N PRO A 299 10.51 -2.14 13.44
CA PRO A 299 9.21 -2.68 13.05
C PRO A 299 9.36 -3.58 11.82
N ASP A 300 8.38 -4.45 11.59
CA ASP A 300 8.30 -5.29 10.40
C ASP A 300 7.58 -4.57 9.26
N SER A 301 6.51 -3.80 9.60
CA SER A 301 5.73 -2.99 8.66
C SER A 301 5.49 -1.57 9.18
N ILE A 302 5.22 -0.69 8.23
CA ILE A 302 4.84 0.71 8.43
C ILE A 302 3.38 0.85 8.01
N SER A 303 2.52 1.26 8.94
CA SER A 303 1.12 1.57 8.69
C SER A 303 0.71 2.84 9.41
N THR A 304 -0.44 3.40 9.05
CA THR A 304 -0.83 4.74 9.49
C THR A 304 -1.80 4.76 10.64
N ASP A 305 -2.69 3.78 10.74
CA ASP A 305 -3.92 3.93 11.51
C ASP A 305 -4.67 5.21 11.09
N LEU A 306 -4.89 5.32 9.75
CA LEU A 306 -5.52 6.49 9.13
C LEU A 306 -7.00 6.55 9.46
N HIS A 307 -7.38 7.57 10.18
CA HIS A 307 -8.77 7.93 10.49
C HIS A 307 -8.89 9.46 10.65
N THR A 308 -10.09 9.98 10.82
CA THR A 308 -10.32 11.45 10.84
C THR A 308 -9.54 12.16 11.94
N ASN A 309 -9.30 11.52 13.09
CA ASN A 309 -8.57 12.13 14.21
C ASN A 309 -7.04 12.07 14.01
N SER A 310 -6.51 11.14 13.20
CA SER A 310 -5.06 10.99 12.96
C SER A 310 -4.57 11.76 11.74
N MET A 311 -5.41 11.98 10.72
CA MET A 311 -5.02 12.50 9.41
C MET A 311 -4.40 13.90 9.43
N ASN A 312 -4.69 14.73 10.43
CA ASN A 312 -4.16 16.08 10.60
C ASN A 312 -3.14 16.20 11.75
N GLY A 313 -2.86 15.10 12.45
CA GLY A 313 -1.87 15.00 13.52
C GLY A 313 -0.44 14.77 13.02
N GLY A 314 0.40 14.15 13.86
CA GLY A 314 1.77 13.76 13.49
C GLY A 314 1.84 12.76 12.35
N MET A 315 0.85 11.88 12.24
CA MET A 315 0.77 10.82 11.24
C MET A 315 0.66 11.36 9.79
N LYS A 316 -0.32 12.18 9.50
CA LYS A 316 -0.68 12.79 8.20
C LYS A 316 -1.04 11.77 7.10
N ASN A 317 -0.07 10.95 6.67
CA ASN A 317 -0.21 9.92 5.63
C ASN A 317 0.98 8.95 5.69
N LEU A 318 0.93 7.87 4.91
CA LEU A 318 1.95 6.81 4.94
C LEU A 318 3.37 7.32 4.62
N ILE A 319 3.55 8.18 3.61
CA ILE A 319 4.90 8.71 3.28
C ILE A 319 5.46 9.64 4.35
N ASN A 320 4.61 10.27 5.17
CA ASN A 320 5.07 11.03 6.33
C ASN A 320 5.56 10.08 7.45
N VAL A 321 4.83 8.97 7.68
CA VAL A 321 5.29 7.92 8.62
C VAL A 321 6.60 7.29 8.14
N MET A 322 6.69 6.96 6.85
CA MET A 322 7.94 6.47 6.24
C MET A 322 9.10 7.47 6.44
N SER A 323 8.83 8.77 6.29
CA SER A 323 9.84 9.81 6.54
C SER A 323 10.25 9.89 8.02
N ALA A 324 9.33 9.63 8.95
CA ALA A 324 9.65 9.53 10.38
C ALA A 324 10.58 8.34 10.67
N ILE A 325 10.39 7.23 9.97
CA ILE A 325 11.23 6.03 10.09
C ILE A 325 12.61 6.25 9.45
N LEU A 326 12.72 7.03 8.36
CA LEU A 326 14.02 7.50 7.85
C LEU A 326 14.74 8.36 8.90
N ALA A 327 14.03 9.26 9.59
CA ALA A 327 14.61 10.11 10.62
C ALA A 327 15.12 9.31 11.85
N LEU A 328 14.58 8.12 12.10
CA LEU A 328 15.10 7.16 13.09
C LEU A 328 16.37 6.43 12.62
N GLY A 329 16.76 6.56 11.36
CA GLY A 329 17.99 5.97 10.81
C GLY A 329 17.79 4.68 10.00
N SER A 330 16.56 4.27 9.69
CA SER A 330 16.35 3.15 8.78
C SER A 330 16.79 3.52 7.35
N PRO A 331 17.53 2.66 6.63
CA PRO A 331 17.85 2.89 5.23
C PRO A 331 16.58 2.94 4.34
N LEU A 332 16.61 3.77 3.29
CA LEU A 332 15.47 3.91 2.37
C LEU A 332 14.96 2.57 1.80
N PRO A 333 15.82 1.62 1.35
CA PRO A 333 15.34 0.33 0.86
C PRO A 333 14.56 -0.46 1.91
N ASP A 334 14.95 -0.39 3.17
CA ASP A 334 14.22 -1.05 4.27
C ASP A 334 12.88 -0.37 4.53
N VAL A 335 12.83 0.97 4.50
CA VAL A 335 11.58 1.74 4.65
C VAL A 335 10.60 1.39 3.51
N ILE A 336 11.07 1.29 2.27
CA ILE A 336 10.26 0.85 1.13
C ILE A 336 9.78 -0.60 1.34
N ARG A 337 10.66 -1.51 1.76
CA ARG A 337 10.27 -2.90 2.05
C ARG A 337 9.17 -2.98 3.11
N MET A 338 9.27 -2.21 4.20
CA MET A 338 8.28 -2.15 5.28
C MET A 338 6.93 -1.57 4.86
N ALA A 339 6.86 -0.86 3.72
CA ALA A 339 5.62 -0.29 3.17
C ALA A 339 5.16 -0.97 1.86
N THR A 340 5.83 -2.04 1.42
CA THR A 340 5.50 -2.77 0.18
C THR A 340 5.47 -4.29 0.40
N TRP A 341 6.64 -4.94 0.33
CA TRP A 341 6.76 -6.38 0.35
C TRP A 341 6.43 -6.99 1.72
N ALA A 342 6.88 -6.38 2.82
CA ALA A 342 6.60 -6.90 4.17
C ALA A 342 5.09 -6.94 4.45
N PRO A 343 4.31 -5.84 4.35
CA PRO A 343 2.88 -5.89 4.57
C PRO A 343 2.16 -6.84 3.59
N ALA A 344 2.62 -6.99 2.35
CA ALA A 344 2.06 -7.98 1.41
C ALA A 344 2.20 -9.42 1.92
N GLN A 345 3.33 -9.76 2.57
CA GLN A 345 3.55 -11.07 3.19
C GLN A 345 2.67 -11.25 4.45
N GLU A 346 2.59 -10.24 5.28
CA GLU A 346 1.83 -10.22 6.52
C GLU A 346 0.34 -10.51 6.28
N ILE A 347 -0.23 -9.90 5.23
CA ILE A 347 -1.63 -10.11 4.82
C ILE A 347 -1.81 -11.31 3.85
N ARG A 348 -0.77 -12.10 3.62
CA ARG A 348 -0.76 -13.28 2.73
C ARG A 348 -1.23 -12.98 1.31
N ARG A 349 -0.75 -11.86 0.75
CA ARG A 349 -0.99 -11.44 -0.64
C ARG A 349 0.35 -11.26 -1.38
N PRO A 350 1.13 -12.34 -1.59
CA PRO A 350 2.47 -12.26 -2.18
C PRO A 350 2.47 -11.75 -3.65
N GLN A 351 1.31 -11.65 -4.28
CA GLN A 351 1.16 -11.04 -5.60
C GLN A 351 1.18 -9.50 -5.55
N LEU A 352 1.13 -8.89 -4.35
CA LEU A 352 1.22 -7.45 -4.11
C LEU A 352 2.63 -7.05 -3.66
N GLY A 353 2.91 -5.75 -3.66
CA GLY A 353 4.14 -5.19 -3.10
C GLY A 353 5.41 -5.59 -3.86
N ASN A 354 5.30 -5.87 -5.16
CA ASN A 354 6.41 -6.23 -6.03
C ASN A 354 6.17 -5.76 -7.48
N LEU A 355 7.23 -5.80 -8.30
CA LEU A 355 7.22 -5.47 -9.72
C LEU A 355 7.51 -6.71 -10.60
N ASP A 356 7.05 -7.89 -10.20
CA ASP A 356 7.17 -9.10 -11.01
C ASP A 356 6.55 -8.88 -12.39
N VAL A 357 7.16 -9.42 -13.43
CA VAL A 357 6.55 -9.45 -14.76
C VAL A 357 5.21 -10.20 -14.67
N GLY A 358 4.15 -9.54 -15.12
CA GLY A 358 2.77 -10.03 -15.02
C GLY A 358 2.03 -9.58 -13.75
N ALA A 359 2.69 -8.99 -12.76
CA ALA A 359 2.00 -8.37 -11.62
C ALA A 359 1.14 -7.18 -12.07
N GLU A 360 0.06 -6.87 -11.35
CA GLU A 360 -0.66 -5.61 -11.58
C GLU A 360 0.31 -4.43 -11.43
N ALA A 361 0.29 -3.49 -12.37
CA ALA A 361 1.14 -2.32 -12.35
C ALA A 361 0.62 -1.29 -11.33
N ASP A 362 0.70 -1.66 -10.06
CA ASP A 362 0.53 -0.80 -8.90
C ASP A 362 1.91 -0.26 -8.53
N ILE A 363 2.16 1.02 -8.77
CA ILE A 363 3.49 1.62 -8.69
C ILE A 363 3.41 2.96 -7.98
N ALA A 364 4.37 3.24 -7.09
CA ALA A 364 4.62 4.56 -6.55
C ALA A 364 5.93 5.12 -7.11
N VAL A 365 5.88 6.33 -7.62
CA VAL A 365 7.06 7.11 -8.00
C VAL A 365 7.27 8.16 -6.94
N LEU A 366 8.42 8.10 -6.28
CA LEU A 366 8.71 8.87 -5.08
C LEU A 366 9.94 9.75 -5.31
N ARG A 367 9.96 10.90 -4.63
CA ARG A 367 11.13 11.76 -4.51
C ARG A 367 11.57 11.83 -3.05
N VAL A 368 12.86 11.75 -2.79
CA VAL A 368 13.44 12.03 -1.48
C VAL A 368 14.00 13.44 -1.51
N GLU A 369 13.33 14.34 -0.79
CA GLU A 369 13.79 15.71 -0.61
C GLU A 369 14.83 15.79 0.50
N LYS A 370 15.91 16.53 0.26
CA LYS A 370 16.91 16.86 1.27
C LYS A 370 16.68 18.26 1.82
N GLY A 371 16.78 18.40 3.16
CA GLY A 371 16.51 19.68 3.81
C GLY A 371 16.45 19.57 5.32
N HIS A 372 15.77 20.52 5.96
CA HIS A 372 15.52 20.54 7.39
C HIS A 372 14.02 20.31 7.64
N PHE A 373 13.68 19.12 8.08
CA PHE A 373 12.30 18.74 8.33
C PHE A 373 12.07 18.50 9.82
N GLY A 374 10.81 18.45 10.23
CA GLY A 374 10.39 18.06 11.57
C GLY A 374 9.33 16.98 11.48
N MET A 375 9.64 15.80 12.02
CA MET A 375 8.69 14.69 12.13
C MET A 375 8.05 14.75 13.50
N LEU A 376 6.72 14.88 13.56
CA LEU A 376 5.98 14.93 14.82
C LEU A 376 5.56 13.53 15.22
N ASP A 377 5.63 13.24 16.51
CA ASP A 377 4.97 12.06 17.08
C ASP A 377 3.50 12.37 17.41
N SER A 378 2.80 11.40 18.00
CA SER A 378 1.39 11.56 18.36
C SER A 378 1.13 12.61 19.44
N ALA A 379 2.13 12.96 20.28
CA ALA A 379 2.04 14.06 21.24
C ALA A 379 2.40 15.43 20.64
N GLY A 380 2.89 15.48 19.39
CA GLY A 380 3.39 16.69 18.77
C GLY A 380 4.86 16.99 19.07
N ALA A 381 5.59 16.09 19.71
CA ALA A 381 7.04 16.23 19.90
C ALA A 381 7.77 16.07 18.56
N ARG A 382 8.76 16.95 18.31
CA ARG A 382 9.43 17.07 17.02
C ARG A 382 10.76 16.33 17.00
N MET A 383 10.93 15.37 16.10
CA MET A 383 12.21 14.78 15.70
C MET A 383 12.76 15.55 14.48
N PRO A 384 14.01 16.04 14.50
CA PRO A 384 14.63 16.60 13.32
C PRO A 384 14.93 15.51 12.28
N GLY A 385 14.70 15.81 11.00
CA GLY A 385 15.03 14.94 9.88
C GLY A 385 15.74 15.76 8.77
N THR A 386 16.60 15.11 8.01
CA THR A 386 17.31 15.68 6.88
C THR A 386 16.73 15.27 5.52
N GLU A 387 15.82 14.31 5.53
CA GLU A 387 15.17 13.76 4.34
C GLU A 387 13.66 13.65 4.56
N ARG A 388 12.91 13.79 3.46
CA ARG A 388 11.46 13.61 3.43
C ARG A 388 11.04 12.96 2.12
N ILE A 389 10.14 11.97 2.20
CA ILE A 389 9.56 11.31 1.03
C ILE A 389 8.36 12.12 0.54
N VAL A 390 8.30 12.34 -0.76
CA VAL A 390 7.17 12.97 -1.48
C VAL A 390 6.72 12.02 -2.58
N CYS A 391 5.42 11.86 -2.74
CA CYS A 391 4.85 11.08 -3.85
C CYS A 391 4.72 11.96 -5.09
N GLU A 392 5.47 11.66 -6.14
CA GLU A 392 5.39 12.33 -7.43
C GLU A 392 4.26 11.76 -8.29
N MET A 393 4.14 10.44 -8.34
CA MET A 393 3.12 9.81 -9.16
C MET A 393 2.70 8.47 -8.56
N THR A 394 1.45 8.11 -8.74
CA THR A 394 0.91 6.79 -8.37
C THR A 394 0.18 6.18 -9.56
N LEU A 395 0.55 4.96 -9.89
CA LEU A 395 -0.16 4.14 -10.84
C LEU A 395 -0.96 3.06 -10.11
N ARG A 396 -2.21 2.90 -10.52
CA ARG A 396 -3.08 1.82 -10.07
C ARG A 396 -3.56 1.03 -11.29
N LYS A 397 -3.19 -0.25 -11.37
CA LYS A 397 -3.44 -1.09 -12.56
C LYS A 397 -2.94 -0.44 -13.85
N GLY A 398 -1.74 0.14 -13.79
CA GLY A 398 -1.11 0.80 -14.93
C GLY A 398 -1.71 2.16 -15.33
N GLN A 399 -2.77 2.60 -14.66
CA GLN A 399 -3.37 3.92 -14.88
C GLN A 399 -2.82 4.94 -13.90
N VAL A 400 -2.44 6.11 -14.39
CA VAL A 400 -2.03 7.23 -13.54
C VAL A 400 -3.22 7.67 -12.70
N ALA A 401 -3.14 7.46 -11.39
CA ALA A 401 -4.17 7.83 -10.41
C ALA A 401 -3.85 9.14 -9.70
N TRP A 402 -2.58 9.47 -9.59
CA TRP A 402 -2.04 10.72 -9.04
C TRP A 402 -0.79 11.12 -9.80
N ASP A 403 -0.67 12.41 -10.10
CA ASP A 403 0.50 13.00 -10.75
C ASP A 403 0.66 14.43 -10.18
N LEU A 404 1.64 14.60 -9.29
CA LEU A 404 1.83 15.84 -8.54
C LEU A 404 2.27 16.99 -9.45
N ASN A 405 3.18 16.69 -10.38
CA ASN A 405 3.85 17.69 -11.21
C ASN A 405 3.57 17.50 -12.71
N GLY A 406 2.60 16.67 -13.09
CA GLY A 406 2.24 16.46 -14.49
C GLY A 406 3.29 15.67 -15.29
N LEU A 407 4.08 14.80 -14.64
CA LEU A 407 5.12 13.99 -15.30
C LEU A 407 4.56 13.15 -16.45
N ALA A 408 3.33 12.71 -16.31
CA ALA A 408 2.62 11.94 -17.33
C ALA A 408 1.69 12.81 -18.20
N SER A 409 1.74 14.12 -18.11
CA SER A 409 0.87 15.03 -18.87
C SER A 409 1.56 15.58 -20.11
N GLU A 410 0.79 16.04 -21.08
CA GLU A 410 1.28 16.76 -22.25
C GLU A 410 1.40 18.26 -21.90
N ASP A 411 2.37 18.95 -22.53
CA ASP A 411 2.48 20.40 -22.40
C ASP A 411 1.18 21.07 -22.89
N TRP A 412 0.72 22.08 -22.17
CA TRP A 412 -0.53 22.78 -22.45
C TRP A 412 -0.56 23.40 -23.85
N GLN A 413 0.59 23.74 -24.42
CA GLN A 413 0.69 24.33 -25.75
C GLN A 413 0.44 23.33 -26.88
N SER A 414 0.78 22.05 -26.66
CA SER A 414 0.54 20.94 -27.59
C SER A 414 -0.76 20.20 -27.31
N PHE A 415 -1.36 20.40 -26.14
CA PHE A 415 -2.54 19.66 -25.71
C PHE A 415 -3.80 20.04 -26.51
N HIS A 416 -4.48 19.07 -27.04
CA HIS A 416 -5.72 19.26 -27.81
C HIS A 416 -6.94 19.29 -26.89
N TYR A 417 -7.37 20.49 -26.50
CA TYR A 417 -8.55 20.68 -25.66
C TYR A 417 -9.83 20.31 -26.41
N ARG A 418 -10.58 19.34 -25.86
CA ARG A 418 -11.96 19.08 -26.31
C ARG A 418 -12.89 20.04 -25.57
N LYS A 419 -13.59 20.93 -26.32
CA LYS A 419 -14.62 21.79 -25.71
C LYS A 419 -15.73 20.91 -25.15
N GLY A 420 -15.92 20.93 -23.85
CA GLY A 420 -17.00 20.20 -23.18
C GLY A 420 -18.37 20.89 -23.38
N PRO A 421 -19.46 20.20 -23.03
CA PRO A 421 -20.83 20.73 -23.18
C PRO A 421 -21.09 22.02 -22.38
N TYR A 422 -20.28 22.31 -21.38
CA TYR A 422 -20.36 23.57 -20.59
C TYR A 422 -19.79 24.79 -21.31
N PHE A 423 -19.07 24.61 -22.42
CA PHE A 423 -18.48 25.72 -23.24
C PHE A 423 -19.34 26.05 -24.47
N LYS A 424 -20.61 25.67 -24.51
CA LYS A 424 -21.53 26.21 -25.52
C LYS A 424 -21.62 27.72 -25.30
N SER A 425 -21.18 28.48 -26.28
CA SER A 425 -21.24 29.93 -26.24
C SER A 425 -22.70 30.37 -26.05
N GLN A 426 -22.90 31.47 -25.27
CA GLN A 426 -24.25 32.07 -25.15
C GLN A 426 -24.83 32.56 -26.50
N LYS A 427 -24.05 32.51 -27.60
CA LYS A 427 -24.48 32.85 -28.93
C LYS A 427 -25.29 31.73 -29.63
N ASP A 428 -25.37 30.55 -29.01
CA ASP A 428 -26.11 29.39 -29.53
C ASP A 428 -27.42 29.15 -28.75
N LYS A 429 -27.89 30.15 -28.00
CA LYS A 429 -29.24 30.20 -27.37
C LYS A 429 -30.17 31.14 -28.13
#